data_8a1daabbe02f2654cc68be2ec934f1a6
#
_entry.id   8a1daabbe02f2654cc68be2ec934f1a6
#
_cell.length_a   1.000
_cell.length_b   1.000
_cell.length_c   1.000
_cell.angle_alpha   90.00
_cell.angle_beta   90.00
_cell.angle_gamma   90.00
#
_symmetry.space_group_name_H-M   'P 1'
#
loop_
_entity.id
_entity.type
_entity.pdbx_description
1 polymer ?
#
loop_
_entity_poly.entity_id
_entity_poly.type
_entity_poly.pdbx_seq_one_letter_code
_entity_poly.pdbx_strand_id
1 'polypeptide(L)'
;MNHVDRYGEIYAKAFSGEPWNDPWKPEDAVIHVKEILEMRQSYGLEYIEDGLAVGFLLGSSMLFHYGRTFEINDLAIDPAFQGRGIAKELLVRCIEDMKASGIVGIHLITANEGFLPDFYERYGFGREKEVILMGMELADPFGNNAEAGEA
;
A
#
# COMPACT_ATOMS: atom_id res chain seq x y z
N MET A 1 -18.12 -14.75 1.07
CA MET A 1 -17.74 -13.33 1.21
C MET A 1 -16.78 -13.00 0.08
N ASN A 2 -17.07 -11.94 -0.65
CA ASN A 2 -16.14 -11.46 -1.67
C ASN A 2 -14.86 -11.00 -0.95
N HIS A 3 -13.70 -11.51 -1.36
CA HIS A 3 -12.41 -11.15 -0.76
C HIS A 3 -12.17 -9.64 -0.78
N VAL A 4 -12.68 -8.94 -1.77
CA VAL A 4 -12.53 -7.48 -1.89
C VAL A 4 -13.17 -6.73 -0.71
N ASP A 5 -14.33 -7.18 -0.24
CA ASP A 5 -14.96 -6.58 0.94
C ASP A 5 -14.09 -6.77 2.17
N ARG A 6 -13.51 -7.96 2.32
CA ARG A 6 -12.57 -8.24 3.41
C ARG A 6 -11.31 -7.40 3.32
N TYR A 7 -10.77 -7.18 2.11
CA TYR A 7 -9.62 -6.29 1.92
C TYR A 7 -9.95 -4.85 2.32
N GLY A 8 -11.15 -4.37 2.00
CA GLY A 8 -11.61 -3.05 2.44
C GLY A 8 -11.64 -2.91 3.96
N GLU A 9 -12.13 -3.94 4.67
CA GLU A 9 -12.11 -3.98 6.13
C GLU A 9 -10.69 -3.93 6.69
N ILE A 10 -9.79 -4.78 6.17
CA ILE A 10 -8.38 -4.81 6.57
C ILE A 10 -7.74 -3.46 6.35
N TYR A 11 -7.95 -2.88 5.16
CA TYR A 11 -7.41 -1.58 4.79
C TYR A 11 -7.85 -0.50 5.76
N ALA A 12 -9.16 -0.37 5.97
CA ALA A 12 -9.71 0.65 6.86
C ALA A 12 -9.17 0.53 8.29
N LYS A 13 -9.06 -0.69 8.81
CA LYS A 13 -8.52 -0.95 10.14
C LYS A 13 -7.02 -0.65 10.23
N ALA A 14 -6.24 -1.09 9.25
CA ALA A 14 -4.79 -0.94 9.25
C ALA A 14 -4.37 0.53 9.14
N PHE A 15 -5.01 1.29 8.25
CA PHE A 15 -4.64 2.69 8.00
C PHE A 15 -5.31 3.69 8.94
N SER A 16 -6.30 3.28 9.73
CA SER A 16 -6.84 4.13 10.80
C SER A 16 -5.96 4.15 12.05
N GLY A 17 -5.03 3.21 12.16
CA GLY A 17 -4.00 3.19 13.21
C GLY A 17 -2.74 3.95 12.83
N GLU A 18 -1.79 4.02 13.78
CA GLU A 18 -0.50 4.67 13.52
C GLU A 18 0.34 3.91 12.49
N PRO A 19 1.19 4.60 11.71
CA PRO A 19 1.47 6.05 11.77
C PRO A 19 0.49 6.91 10.96
N TRP A 20 -0.44 6.29 10.24
CA TRP A 20 -1.27 6.98 9.25
C TRP A 20 -2.43 7.74 9.89
N ASN A 21 -3.13 7.10 10.83
CA ASN A 21 -4.31 7.66 11.53
C ASN A 21 -5.36 8.22 10.55
N ASP A 22 -5.52 7.56 9.40
CA ASP A 22 -6.44 7.97 8.34
C ASP A 22 -7.84 7.45 8.63
N PRO A 23 -8.87 8.31 8.64
CA PRO A 23 -10.24 7.89 8.98
C PRO A 23 -10.96 7.23 7.80
N TRP A 24 -10.45 6.10 7.32
CA TRP A 24 -11.03 5.38 6.20
C TRP A 24 -12.40 4.80 6.55
N LYS A 25 -13.38 5.08 5.70
CA LYS A 25 -14.65 4.36 5.71
C LYS A 25 -14.46 3.03 4.98
N PRO A 26 -14.99 1.91 5.51
CA PRO A 26 -14.85 0.61 4.85
C PRO A 26 -15.32 0.58 3.40
N GLU A 27 -16.42 1.25 3.08
CA GLU A 27 -16.95 1.35 1.71
C GLU A 27 -16.00 2.07 0.75
N ASP A 28 -15.33 3.13 1.20
CA ASP A 28 -14.34 3.84 0.39
C ASP A 28 -13.07 3.00 0.21
N ALA A 29 -12.67 2.27 1.24
CA ALA A 29 -11.54 1.35 1.17
C ALA A 29 -11.79 0.21 0.16
N VAL A 30 -13.01 -0.30 0.08
CA VAL A 30 -13.39 -1.30 -0.93
C VAL A 30 -13.21 -0.73 -2.35
N ILE A 31 -13.65 0.50 -2.58
CA ILE A 31 -13.48 1.18 -3.87
C ILE A 31 -12.00 1.35 -4.20
N HIS A 32 -11.22 1.82 -3.24
CA HIS A 32 -9.76 2.00 -3.40
C HIS A 32 -9.07 0.69 -3.81
N VAL A 33 -9.34 -0.39 -3.12
CA VAL A 33 -8.78 -1.71 -3.43
C VAL A 33 -9.19 -2.18 -4.82
N LYS A 34 -10.46 -2.01 -5.18
CA LYS A 34 -10.97 -2.37 -6.52
C LYS A 34 -10.24 -1.60 -7.61
N GLU A 35 -10.02 -0.31 -7.43
CA GLU A 35 -9.32 0.52 -8.42
C GLU A 35 -7.90 0.01 -8.67
N ILE A 36 -7.19 -0.43 -7.62
CA ILE A 36 -5.86 -1.03 -7.79
C ILE A 36 -5.95 -2.37 -8.54
N LEU A 37 -6.89 -3.22 -8.17
CA LEU A 37 -7.06 -4.53 -8.82
C LEU A 37 -7.46 -4.42 -10.30
N GLU A 38 -8.10 -3.33 -10.68
CA GLU A 38 -8.51 -3.06 -12.05
C GLU A 38 -7.41 -2.38 -12.90
N MET A 39 -6.28 -2.00 -12.29
CA MET A 39 -5.15 -1.47 -13.03
C MET A 39 -4.61 -2.51 -14.01
N ARG A 40 -4.14 -2.03 -15.18
CA ARG A 40 -3.40 -2.89 -16.10
C ARG A 40 -2.16 -3.44 -15.39
N GLN A 41 -1.88 -4.72 -15.59
CA GLN A 41 -0.73 -5.38 -14.98
C GLN A 41 -0.78 -5.32 -13.44
N SER A 42 -1.98 -5.41 -12.88
CA SER A 42 -2.16 -5.52 -11.43
C SER A 42 -1.62 -6.86 -10.91
N TYR A 43 -1.19 -6.82 -9.67
CA TYR A 43 -0.69 -7.99 -8.95
C TYR A 43 -1.18 -7.92 -7.52
N GLY A 44 -1.56 -9.06 -6.98
CA GLY A 44 -1.99 -9.13 -5.59
C GLY A 44 -1.58 -10.44 -4.93
N LEU A 45 -1.28 -10.35 -3.65
CA LEU A 45 -1.10 -11.47 -2.76
C LEU A 45 -2.03 -11.31 -1.56
N GLU A 46 -2.56 -12.41 -1.08
CA GLU A 46 -3.29 -12.42 0.17
C GLU A 46 -2.69 -13.47 1.12
N TYR A 47 -2.76 -13.16 2.41
CA TYR A 47 -2.39 -14.12 3.46
C TYR A 47 -3.67 -14.64 4.10
N ILE A 48 -3.85 -15.95 4.04
CA ILE A 48 -5.04 -16.64 4.56
C ILE A 48 -4.65 -17.39 5.83
N GLU A 49 -5.41 -17.16 6.90
CA GLU A 49 -5.29 -17.91 8.15
C GLU A 49 -6.68 -18.44 8.51
N ASP A 50 -6.79 -19.76 8.71
CA ASP A 50 -8.06 -20.43 9.03
C ASP A 50 -9.21 -20.08 8.07
N GLY A 51 -8.91 -19.97 6.77
CA GLY A 51 -9.88 -19.65 5.73
C GLY A 51 -10.26 -18.18 5.63
N LEU A 52 -9.62 -17.30 6.41
CA LEU A 52 -9.88 -15.87 6.42
C LEU A 52 -8.67 -15.09 5.92
N ALA A 53 -8.89 -14.14 5.01
CA ALA A 53 -7.84 -13.21 4.62
C ALA A 53 -7.53 -12.27 5.80
N VAL A 54 -6.25 -12.21 6.18
CA VAL A 54 -5.79 -11.39 7.30
C VAL A 54 -4.76 -10.34 6.90
N GLY A 55 -4.29 -10.39 5.67
CA GLY A 55 -3.36 -9.42 5.11
C GLY A 55 -3.30 -9.52 3.60
N PHE A 56 -2.82 -8.49 2.96
CA PHE A 56 -2.65 -8.46 1.51
C PHE A 56 -1.57 -7.47 1.08
N LEU A 57 -1.04 -7.70 -0.13
CA LEU A 57 -0.15 -6.78 -0.83
C LEU A 57 -0.71 -6.59 -2.23
N LEU A 58 -0.88 -5.34 -2.65
CA LEU A 58 -1.40 -4.98 -3.96
C LEU A 58 -0.46 -4.01 -4.66
N GLY A 59 -0.37 -4.14 -5.97
CA GLY A 59 0.39 -3.21 -6.78
C GLY A 59 0.20 -3.44 -8.27
N SER A 60 0.96 -2.71 -9.06
CA SER A 60 0.91 -2.81 -10.51
C SER A 60 2.26 -2.49 -11.14
N SER A 61 2.51 -2.98 -12.34
CA SER A 61 3.74 -2.72 -13.06
C SER A 61 3.51 -1.82 -14.27
N MET A 62 4.59 -1.08 -14.63
CA MET A 62 4.58 -0.18 -15.78
C MET A 62 5.90 -0.26 -16.53
N LEU A 63 5.85 -0.13 -17.85
CA LEU A 63 7.04 -0.14 -18.70
C LEU A 63 7.65 1.25 -18.76
N PHE A 64 8.96 1.30 -18.51
CA PHE A 64 9.81 2.47 -18.72
C PHE A 64 10.89 2.13 -19.74
N HIS A 65 11.68 3.13 -20.15
CA HIS A 65 12.73 2.92 -21.16
C HIS A 65 13.82 1.93 -20.75
N TYR A 66 14.01 1.75 -19.45
CA TYR A 66 15.03 0.84 -18.88
C TYR A 66 14.46 -0.53 -18.46
N GLY A 67 13.16 -0.71 -18.59
CA GLY A 67 12.48 -1.96 -18.25
C GLY A 67 11.16 -1.73 -17.52
N ARG A 68 10.56 -2.82 -17.11
CA ARG A 68 9.29 -2.77 -16.36
C ARG A 68 9.56 -2.72 -14.87
N THR A 69 8.96 -1.74 -14.19
CA THR A 69 9.03 -1.59 -12.74
C THR A 69 7.68 -1.93 -12.10
N PHE A 70 7.72 -2.28 -10.82
CA PHE A 70 6.53 -2.59 -10.04
C PHE A 70 6.38 -1.59 -8.89
N GLU A 71 5.19 -1.05 -8.72
CA GLU A 71 4.85 -0.22 -7.57
C GLU A 71 4.01 -1.03 -6.59
N ILE A 72 4.46 -1.10 -5.33
CA ILE A 72 3.62 -1.58 -4.24
C ILE A 72 2.71 -0.43 -3.83
N ASN A 73 1.42 -0.57 -4.12
CA ASN A 73 0.43 0.43 -3.75
C ASN A 73 0.00 0.28 -2.29
N ASP A 74 -0.26 -0.95 -1.87
CA ASP A 74 -0.71 -1.22 -0.50
C ASP A 74 -0.15 -2.53 0.04
N LEU A 75 0.28 -2.48 1.29
CA LEU A 75 0.62 -3.64 2.10
C LEU A 75 -0.08 -3.43 3.45
N ALA A 76 -1.08 -4.24 3.73
CA ALA A 76 -1.92 -4.06 4.91
C ALA A 76 -2.17 -5.40 5.62
N ILE A 77 -2.06 -5.37 6.94
CA ILE A 77 -2.32 -6.52 7.81
C ILE A 77 -3.40 -6.13 8.79
N ASP A 78 -4.40 -6.98 8.98
CA ASP A 78 -5.40 -6.79 10.03
C ASP A 78 -4.67 -6.59 11.36
N PRO A 79 -4.97 -5.49 12.10
CA PRO A 79 -4.29 -5.21 13.37
C PRO A 79 -4.31 -6.36 14.38
N ALA A 80 -5.34 -7.20 14.36
CA ALA A 80 -5.43 -8.38 15.21
C ALA A 80 -4.37 -9.45 14.89
N PHE A 81 -3.72 -9.37 13.71
CA PHE A 81 -2.75 -10.34 13.23
C PHE A 81 -1.35 -9.74 13.03
N GLN A 82 -1.14 -8.50 13.41
CA GLN A 82 0.16 -7.84 13.32
C GLN A 82 1.16 -8.44 14.31
N GLY A 83 2.46 -8.27 14.02
CA GLY A 83 3.54 -8.80 14.86
C GLY A 83 3.85 -10.28 14.68
N ARG A 84 3.33 -10.92 13.62
CA ARG A 84 3.51 -12.35 13.33
C ARG A 84 4.37 -12.63 12.10
N GLY A 85 4.96 -11.60 11.49
CA GLY A 85 5.77 -11.75 10.28
C GLY A 85 4.99 -11.88 8.97
N ILE A 86 3.68 -11.59 8.96
CA ILE A 86 2.84 -11.71 7.75
C ILE A 86 3.27 -10.69 6.69
N ALA A 87 3.52 -9.44 7.07
CA ALA A 87 4.00 -8.42 6.15
C ALA A 87 5.32 -8.81 5.50
N LYS A 88 6.24 -9.37 6.27
CA LYS A 88 7.51 -9.90 5.79
C LYS A 88 7.29 -11.00 4.73
N GLU A 89 6.44 -11.97 5.02
CA GLU A 89 6.16 -13.08 4.10
C GLU A 89 5.57 -12.58 2.78
N LEU A 90 4.61 -11.65 2.85
CA LEU A 90 4.01 -11.05 1.67
C LEU A 90 5.04 -10.27 0.85
N LEU A 91 5.87 -9.47 1.50
CA LEU A 91 6.91 -8.69 0.84
C LEU A 91 7.97 -9.57 0.16
N VAL A 92 8.47 -10.56 0.88
CA VAL A 92 9.47 -11.49 0.33
C VAL A 92 8.93 -12.25 -0.86
N ARG A 93 7.69 -12.74 -0.78
CA ARG A 93 7.05 -13.43 -1.91
C ARG A 93 6.86 -12.50 -3.10
N CYS A 94 6.43 -11.27 -2.87
CA CYS A 94 6.31 -10.28 -3.93
C CYS A 94 7.65 -10.04 -4.64
N ILE A 95 8.73 -9.86 -3.89
CA ILE A 95 10.07 -9.66 -4.44
C ILE A 95 10.50 -10.86 -5.31
N GLU A 96 10.27 -12.08 -4.83
CA GLU A 96 10.57 -13.30 -5.58
C GLU A 96 9.77 -13.38 -6.88
N ASP A 97 8.47 -13.11 -6.82
CA ASP A 97 7.60 -13.13 -8.00
C ASP A 97 8.01 -12.05 -9.03
N MET A 98 8.39 -10.87 -8.56
CA MET A 98 8.83 -9.78 -9.43
C MET A 98 10.16 -10.12 -10.12
N LYS A 99 11.11 -10.72 -9.40
CA LYS A 99 12.35 -11.22 -10.00
C LYS A 99 12.08 -12.27 -11.07
N ALA A 100 11.21 -13.23 -10.77
CA ALA A 100 10.84 -14.28 -11.72
C ALA A 100 10.13 -13.73 -12.97
N SER A 101 9.44 -12.61 -12.86
CA SER A 101 8.71 -11.95 -13.96
C SER A 101 9.58 -10.99 -14.78
N GLY A 102 10.86 -10.85 -14.45
CA GLY A 102 11.76 -9.93 -15.17
C GLY A 102 11.56 -8.46 -14.82
N ILE A 103 10.91 -8.15 -13.71
CA ILE A 103 10.80 -6.79 -13.20
C ILE A 103 12.17 -6.27 -12.78
N VAL A 104 12.53 -5.07 -13.21
CA VAL A 104 13.86 -4.51 -12.98
C VAL A 104 13.96 -3.66 -11.71
N GLY A 105 12.86 -3.27 -11.13
CA GLY A 105 12.85 -2.51 -9.89
C GLY A 105 11.48 -2.47 -9.24
N ILE A 106 11.48 -2.28 -7.92
CA ILE A 106 10.27 -2.13 -7.11
C ILE A 106 10.37 -0.81 -6.39
N HIS A 107 9.29 -0.03 -6.36
CA HIS A 107 9.22 1.21 -5.60
C HIS A 107 7.91 1.29 -4.83
N LEU A 108 7.90 2.15 -3.82
CA LEU A 108 6.73 2.38 -2.99
C LEU A 108 6.83 3.76 -2.33
N ILE A 109 5.70 4.25 -1.84
CA ILE A 109 5.61 5.44 -1.02
C ILE A 109 5.22 5.02 0.38
N THR A 110 5.96 5.47 1.38
CA THR A 110 5.69 5.14 2.78
C THR A 110 5.96 6.35 3.67
N ALA A 111 5.66 6.19 4.97
CA ALA A 111 5.95 7.25 5.94
C ALA A 111 7.45 7.56 5.97
N ASN A 112 7.78 8.83 6.08
CA ASN A 112 9.17 9.30 6.05
C ASN A 112 9.95 8.92 7.31
N GLU A 113 9.25 8.75 8.42
CA GLU A 113 9.83 8.44 9.74
C GLU A 113 9.11 7.27 10.39
N GLY A 114 9.69 6.74 11.44
CA GLY A 114 9.14 5.63 12.20
C GLY A 114 9.65 4.27 11.74
N PHE A 115 8.92 3.22 12.06
CA PHE A 115 9.36 1.85 11.80
C PHE A 115 9.22 1.41 10.32
N LEU A 116 8.37 2.07 9.53
CA LEU A 116 8.13 1.64 8.16
C LEU A 116 9.34 1.77 7.24
N PRO A 117 10.07 2.90 7.20
CA PRO A 117 11.30 2.95 6.40
C PRO A 117 12.31 1.89 6.80
N ASP A 118 12.51 1.68 8.09
CA ASP A 118 13.42 0.67 8.62
C ASP A 118 13.00 -0.74 8.19
N PHE A 119 11.70 -1.02 8.22
CA PHE A 119 11.16 -2.29 7.76
C PHE A 119 11.52 -2.55 6.30
N TYR A 120 11.28 -1.60 5.40
CA TYR A 120 11.59 -1.77 3.98
C TYR A 120 13.09 -1.81 3.70
N GLU A 121 13.89 -1.03 4.41
CA GLU A 121 15.35 -1.03 4.27
C GLU A 121 15.97 -2.39 4.59
N ARG A 122 15.42 -3.14 5.55
CA ARG A 122 15.86 -4.51 5.85
C ARG A 122 15.74 -5.46 4.65
N TYR A 123 14.84 -5.17 3.73
CA TYR A 123 14.60 -6.02 2.55
C TYR A 123 15.22 -5.46 1.27
N GLY A 124 16.11 -4.48 1.41
CA GLY A 124 16.90 -3.96 0.30
C GLY A 124 16.36 -2.69 -0.35
N PHE A 125 15.28 -2.12 0.19
CA PHE A 125 14.79 -0.82 -0.28
C PHE A 125 15.68 0.30 0.26
N GLY A 126 15.82 1.35 -0.53
CA GLY A 126 16.54 2.56 -0.12
C GLY A 126 15.74 3.80 -0.47
N ARG A 127 16.04 4.89 0.19
CA ARG A 127 15.42 6.19 -0.10
C ARG A 127 15.89 6.69 -1.45
N GLU A 128 14.97 7.05 -2.32
CA GLU A 128 15.31 7.73 -3.58
C GLU A 128 15.67 9.18 -3.28
N LYS A 129 16.85 9.59 -3.72
CA LYS A 129 17.40 10.92 -3.41
C LYS A 129 17.19 11.93 -4.54
N GLU A 130 16.94 11.45 -5.76
CA GLU A 130 16.83 12.27 -6.95
C GLU A 130 15.38 12.64 -7.31
N VAL A 131 14.42 12.06 -6.59
CA VAL A 131 12.99 12.31 -6.81
C VAL A 131 12.31 12.63 -5.49
N ILE A 132 11.27 13.44 -5.57
CA ILE A 132 10.41 13.76 -4.42
C ILE A 132 8.94 13.63 -4.83
N LEU A 133 8.10 13.30 -3.88
CA LEU A 133 6.66 13.41 -4.04
C LEU A 133 6.26 14.88 -3.87
N MET A 134 5.54 15.43 -4.85
CA MET A 134 4.98 16.78 -4.76
C MET A 134 3.46 16.68 -4.83
N GLY A 135 2.78 17.48 -4.05
CA GLY A 135 1.33 17.50 -4.01
C GLY A 135 0.79 18.93 -4.04
N MET A 136 -0.45 19.06 -4.46
CA MET A 136 -1.22 20.31 -4.39
C MET A 136 -2.60 19.96 -3.86
N GLU A 137 -3.05 20.69 -2.85
CA GLU A 137 -4.41 20.56 -2.35
C GLU A 137 -5.35 21.43 -3.20
N LEU A 138 -6.34 20.81 -3.84
CA LEU A 138 -7.31 21.52 -4.68
C LEU A 138 -8.60 21.84 -3.94
N ALA A 139 -8.89 21.06 -2.89
CA ALA A 139 -10.05 21.26 -2.03
C ALA A 139 -9.70 20.73 -0.64
N ASP A 140 -10.34 21.28 0.40
CA ASP A 140 -10.24 20.68 1.73
C ASP A 140 -11.33 19.62 1.88
N PRO A 141 -10.97 18.31 1.81
CA PRO A 141 -11.94 17.21 1.89
C PRO A 141 -12.60 17.08 3.26
N PHE A 142 -12.04 17.70 4.30
CA PHE A 142 -12.54 17.62 5.68
C PHE A 142 -13.15 18.91 6.18
N GLY A 143 -13.16 19.98 5.37
CA GLY A 143 -13.73 21.27 5.73
C GLY A 143 -12.97 22.02 6.85
N ASN A 144 -11.71 21.67 7.11
CA ASN A 144 -10.94 22.23 8.21
C ASN A 144 -10.33 23.61 7.92
N ASN A 145 -10.23 23.99 6.67
CA ASN A 145 -9.58 25.24 6.21
C ASN A 145 -10.57 26.29 5.71
N ALA A 146 -11.87 26.13 5.99
CA ALA A 146 -12.90 27.03 5.51
C ALA A 146 -12.73 28.48 6.03
N GLU A 147 -11.95 28.70 7.10
CA GLU A 147 -11.69 30.01 7.70
C GLU A 147 -10.36 30.64 7.29
N ALA A 148 -9.49 29.90 6.58
CA ALA A 148 -8.17 30.39 6.15
C ALA A 148 -8.19 31.05 4.75
N GLY A 149 -9.34 31.17 4.13
CA GLY A 149 -9.50 31.59 2.75
C GLY A 149 -9.66 33.07 2.50
N GLU A 150 -9.35 33.92 3.45
CA GLU A 150 -9.30 35.37 3.22
C GLU A 150 -7.85 35.87 3.15
N ALA A 151 -7.29 35.76 1.98
CA ALA A 151 -6.11 36.54 1.64
C ALA A 151 -6.51 37.69 0.78
#